data_5db5dd967f0ae6666f1d506234cd3bb9
#
_entry.id   5db5dd967f0ae6666f1d506234cd3bb9
#
_cell.length_a   1.000
_cell.length_b   1.000
_cell.length_c   1.000
_cell.angle_alpha   90.00
_cell.angle_beta   90.00
_cell.angle_gamma   90.00
#
_symmetry.space_group_name_H-M   'P 1'
#
loop_
_entity.id
_entity.type
_entity.pdbx_description
1 polymer ?
#
loop_
_entity_poly.entity_id
_entity_poly.type
_entity_poly.pdbx_seq_one_letter_code
_entity_poly.pdbx_strand_id
1 'polypeptide(L)'
;MKIGVIVAMDKEYNQLKALGNIEGNEIIVEKCGLGKVNSALGALEMIKKHKPDLIISSGCAGGADTSLNVGDVVVATSCVYHDVYCGENNAYGQMQGMPARYDAPKELVEKALSLNALFADSTLKVTAGLTVSGDWFVDSQEKMRSIMEHFPEAMAVDMESCSIAQTCYKYNVPFISFRIISDVPLKDHKAQIGRAHV
;
A
#
# COMPACT_ATOMS: atom_id res chain seq x y z
N MET A 1 2.68 20.63 7.41
CA MET A 1 2.12 20.00 6.20
C MET A 1 0.73 19.44 6.52
N LYS A 2 -0.11 19.29 5.51
CA LYS A 2 -1.38 18.59 5.61
C LYS A 2 -1.22 17.19 5.01
N ILE A 3 -1.40 16.15 5.80
CA ILE A 3 -1.20 14.76 5.39
C ILE A 3 -2.54 14.03 5.40
N GLY A 4 -2.96 13.55 4.25
CA GLY A 4 -4.12 12.67 4.12
C GLY A 4 -3.71 11.21 4.33
N VAL A 5 -4.33 10.53 5.26
CA VAL A 5 -4.16 9.09 5.47
C VAL A 5 -5.41 8.37 5.01
N ILE A 6 -5.25 7.44 4.07
CA ILE A 6 -6.36 6.66 3.51
C ILE A 6 -6.21 5.20 3.96
N VAL A 7 -7.28 4.67 4.51
CA VAL A 7 -7.40 3.28 4.95
C VAL A 7 -8.64 2.63 4.32
N ALA A 8 -8.64 1.31 4.19
CA ALA A 8 -9.76 0.61 3.54
C ALA A 8 -10.84 0.13 4.51
N MET A 9 -10.47 -0.25 5.74
CA MET A 9 -11.35 -0.95 6.68
C MET A 9 -11.63 -0.15 7.95
N ASP A 10 -12.77 -0.45 8.60
CA ASP A 10 -13.14 0.18 9.88
C ASP A 10 -12.12 -0.08 11.00
N LYS A 11 -11.49 -1.25 11.03
CA LYS A 11 -10.45 -1.58 12.03
C LYS A 11 -9.25 -0.65 11.88
N GLU A 12 -8.76 -0.46 10.66
CA GLU A 12 -7.64 0.45 10.35
C GLU A 12 -8.00 1.89 10.70
N TYR A 13 -9.20 2.34 10.29
CA TYR A 13 -9.69 3.68 10.60
C TYR A 13 -9.76 3.95 12.10
N ASN A 14 -10.30 3.00 12.87
CA ASN A 14 -10.47 3.18 14.31
C ASN A 14 -9.15 3.30 15.07
N GLN A 15 -8.06 2.74 14.56
CA GLN A 15 -6.73 2.87 15.15
C GLN A 15 -6.09 4.23 14.85
N LEU A 16 -6.37 4.81 13.69
CA LEU A 16 -5.68 6.01 13.19
C LEU A 16 -6.50 7.29 13.32
N LYS A 17 -7.83 7.21 13.44
CA LYS A 17 -8.74 8.38 13.47
C LYS A 17 -8.44 9.42 14.54
N ALA A 18 -7.72 9.05 15.60
CA ALA A 18 -7.36 9.94 16.70
C ALA A 18 -6.02 10.68 16.51
N LEU A 19 -5.31 10.46 15.38
CA LEU A 19 -3.97 11.03 15.19
C LEU A 19 -4.03 12.53 15.07
N GLY A 20 -4.86 13.28 14.69
CA GLY A 20 -4.94 14.75 14.70
C GLY A 20 -3.61 15.45 14.31
N ASN A 21 -3.15 16.39 15.11
CA ASN A 21 -1.92 17.12 14.83
C ASN A 21 -0.70 16.45 15.45
N ILE A 22 0.31 16.15 14.65
CA ILE A 22 1.58 15.57 15.10
C ILE A 22 2.73 16.46 14.60
N GLU A 23 3.56 16.95 15.51
CA GLU A 23 4.75 17.76 15.20
C GLU A 23 4.49 18.90 14.19
N GLY A 24 3.36 19.58 14.32
CA GLY A 24 2.99 20.67 13.41
C GLY A 24 2.40 20.23 12.06
N ASN A 25 2.19 18.93 11.85
CA ASN A 25 1.50 18.40 10.69
C ASN A 25 0.03 18.11 11.04
N GLU A 26 -0.87 18.56 10.20
CA GLU A 26 -2.29 18.22 10.26
C GLU A 26 -2.51 16.83 9.62
N ILE A 27 -2.98 15.86 10.39
CA ILE A 27 -3.26 14.49 9.91
C ILE A 27 -4.77 14.33 9.75
N ILE A 28 -5.19 14.00 8.54
CA ILE A 28 -6.60 13.73 8.22
C ILE A 28 -6.71 12.27 7.82
N VAL A 29 -7.47 11.50 8.57
CA VAL A 29 -7.68 10.07 8.30
C VAL A 29 -9.08 9.89 7.72
N GLU A 30 -9.17 9.23 6.55
CA GLU A 30 -10.46 8.88 5.95
C GLU A 30 -10.46 7.40 5.50
N LYS A 31 -11.65 6.80 5.55
CA LYS A 31 -11.87 5.42 5.10
C LYS A 31 -12.44 5.44 3.68
N CYS A 32 -11.80 4.72 2.76
CA CYS A 32 -12.26 4.63 1.38
C CYS A 32 -13.12 3.40 1.07
N GLY A 33 -12.96 2.28 1.81
CA GLY A 33 -13.51 0.98 1.45
C GLY A 33 -12.54 0.13 0.62
N LEU A 34 -12.89 -1.14 0.41
CA LEU A 34 -12.04 -2.13 -0.26
C LEU A 34 -12.09 -2.00 -1.79
N GLY A 35 -10.95 -2.28 -2.42
CA GLY A 35 -10.79 -2.44 -3.86
C GLY A 35 -10.54 -1.15 -4.63
N LYS A 36 -10.21 -1.31 -5.92
CA LYS A 36 -9.70 -0.25 -6.79
C LYS A 36 -10.63 0.95 -6.92
N VAL A 37 -11.92 0.71 -7.13
CA VAL A 37 -12.90 1.79 -7.36
C VAL A 37 -13.10 2.61 -6.09
N ASN A 38 -13.35 1.96 -4.96
CA ASN A 38 -13.57 2.63 -3.68
C ASN A 38 -12.33 3.47 -3.27
N SER A 39 -11.14 2.90 -3.40
CA SER A 39 -9.92 3.59 -3.01
C SER A 39 -9.55 4.74 -3.95
N ALA A 40 -9.82 4.63 -5.25
CA ALA A 40 -9.67 5.75 -6.17
C ALA A 40 -10.64 6.90 -5.87
N LEU A 41 -11.90 6.59 -5.57
CA LEU A 41 -12.91 7.59 -5.17
C LEU A 41 -12.53 8.25 -3.85
N GLY A 42 -12.12 7.47 -2.83
CA GLY A 42 -11.69 8.00 -1.55
C GLY A 42 -10.45 8.91 -1.67
N ALA A 43 -9.48 8.54 -2.52
CA ALA A 43 -8.33 9.39 -2.80
C ALA A 43 -8.74 10.71 -3.49
N LEU A 44 -9.68 10.65 -4.44
CA LEU A 44 -10.20 11.82 -5.12
C LEU A 44 -10.94 12.75 -4.15
N GLU A 45 -11.77 12.20 -3.27
CA GLU A 45 -12.49 12.96 -2.25
C GLU A 45 -11.54 13.61 -1.26
N MET A 46 -10.52 12.88 -0.78
CA MET A 46 -9.45 13.41 0.07
C MET A 46 -8.77 14.61 -0.59
N ILE A 47 -8.36 14.47 -1.85
CA ILE A 47 -7.68 15.53 -2.59
C ILE A 47 -8.57 16.76 -2.75
N LYS A 48 -9.82 16.57 -3.17
CA LYS A 48 -10.74 17.69 -3.44
C LYS A 48 -11.16 18.43 -2.17
N LYS A 49 -11.45 17.70 -1.12
CA LYS A 49 -12.00 18.24 0.13
C LYS A 49 -10.91 18.87 0.99
N HIS A 50 -9.75 18.22 1.10
CA HIS A 50 -8.74 18.59 2.07
C HIS A 50 -7.48 19.22 1.46
N LYS A 51 -7.21 18.98 0.17
CA LYS A 51 -6.02 19.48 -0.55
C LYS A 51 -4.72 19.13 0.21
N PRO A 52 -4.45 17.85 0.47
CA PRO A 52 -3.27 17.44 1.22
C PRO A 52 -1.99 17.69 0.44
N ASP A 53 -0.89 17.95 1.17
CA ASP A 53 0.46 18.02 0.61
C ASP A 53 1.07 16.64 0.33
N LEU A 54 0.53 15.60 0.99
CA LEU A 54 0.96 14.21 0.89
C LEU A 54 -0.23 13.29 1.17
N ILE A 55 -0.34 12.19 0.42
CA ILE A 55 -1.25 11.09 0.76
C ILE A 55 -0.45 9.86 1.17
N ILE A 56 -0.82 9.30 2.32
CA ILE A 56 -0.35 8.00 2.82
C ILE A 56 -1.48 6.99 2.70
N SER A 57 -1.25 5.89 2.01
CA SER A 57 -2.11 4.71 2.11
C SER A 57 -1.58 3.82 3.22
N SER A 58 -2.44 3.46 4.18
CA SER A 58 -2.07 2.58 5.30
C SER A 58 -3.05 1.42 5.40
N GLY A 59 -2.55 0.22 5.66
CA GLY A 59 -3.39 -0.96 5.79
C GLY A 59 -2.60 -2.26 5.81
N CYS A 60 -3.33 -3.38 5.73
CA CYS A 60 -2.75 -4.70 5.65
C CYS A 60 -2.50 -5.15 4.22
N ALA A 61 -1.60 -6.12 4.06
CA ALA A 61 -1.30 -6.78 2.79
C ALA A 61 -0.82 -8.23 3.02
N GLY A 62 -0.97 -9.07 2.01
CA GLY A 62 -0.26 -10.34 1.92
C GLY A 62 1.21 -10.12 1.55
N GLY A 63 2.11 -10.80 2.24
CA GLY A 63 3.54 -10.81 1.90
C GLY A 63 3.81 -11.68 0.67
N ALA A 64 4.44 -11.14 -0.36
CA ALA A 64 4.82 -11.88 -1.57
C ALA A 64 6.22 -12.49 -1.47
N ASP A 65 7.08 -11.91 -0.64
CA ASP A 65 8.43 -12.44 -0.39
C ASP A 65 8.47 -13.33 0.86
N THR A 66 9.10 -14.50 0.73
CA THR A 66 9.20 -15.46 1.84
C THR A 66 10.17 -15.04 2.94
N SER A 67 10.94 -13.98 2.79
CA SER A 67 11.76 -13.40 3.85
C SER A 67 10.93 -12.60 4.88
N LEU A 68 9.70 -12.18 4.51
CA LEU A 68 8.81 -11.42 5.36
C LEU A 68 8.14 -12.28 6.43
N ASN A 69 7.81 -11.66 7.54
CA ASN A 69 7.02 -12.25 8.62
C ASN A 69 5.74 -11.43 8.87
N VAL A 70 4.75 -12.07 9.46
CA VAL A 70 3.55 -11.36 9.92
C VAL A 70 3.94 -10.29 10.93
N GLY A 71 3.45 -9.08 10.71
CA GLY A 71 3.80 -7.88 11.49
C GLY A 71 4.89 -7.02 10.87
N ASP A 72 5.69 -7.54 9.92
CA ASP A 72 6.64 -6.70 9.16
C ASP A 72 5.89 -5.62 8.37
N VAL A 73 6.56 -4.50 8.13
CA VAL A 73 6.03 -3.38 7.36
C VAL A 73 6.74 -3.30 6.01
N VAL A 74 5.97 -3.30 4.93
CA VAL A 74 6.46 -3.01 3.58
C VAL A 74 6.09 -1.58 3.21
N VAL A 75 7.11 -0.79 2.87
CA VAL A 75 6.96 0.55 2.30
C VAL A 75 7.07 0.44 0.79
N ALA A 76 6.06 0.89 0.07
CA ALA A 76 6.08 0.82 -1.39
C ALA A 76 7.14 1.75 -1.98
N THR A 77 8.09 1.20 -2.72
CA THR A 77 8.97 2.00 -3.62
C THR A 77 8.21 2.42 -4.86
N SER A 78 7.31 1.55 -5.32
CA SER A 78 6.39 1.79 -6.42
C SER A 78 5.16 0.88 -6.28
N CYS A 79 4.08 1.26 -6.97
CA CYS A 79 2.85 0.48 -7.07
C CYS A 79 2.55 0.13 -8.52
N VAL A 80 2.00 -1.06 -8.76
CA VAL A 80 1.55 -1.54 -10.07
C VAL A 80 0.30 -2.41 -9.91
N TYR A 81 -0.54 -2.49 -10.93
CA TYR A 81 -1.65 -3.43 -10.93
C TYR A 81 -1.19 -4.84 -11.30
N HIS A 82 -1.63 -5.85 -10.55
CA HIS A 82 -1.35 -7.24 -10.91
C HIS A 82 -2.45 -7.88 -11.76
N ASP A 83 -3.58 -7.21 -11.95
CA ASP A 83 -4.77 -7.72 -12.64
C ASP A 83 -5.15 -6.87 -13.88
N VAL A 84 -4.20 -6.11 -14.43
CA VAL A 84 -4.40 -5.25 -15.61
C VAL A 84 -3.56 -5.75 -16.77
N TYR A 85 -4.21 -5.86 -17.94
CA TYR A 85 -3.55 -6.13 -19.21
C TYR A 85 -4.19 -5.30 -20.32
N CYS A 86 -3.45 -4.40 -20.91
CA CYS A 86 -3.88 -3.50 -21.98
C CYS A 86 -3.22 -3.82 -23.34
N GLY A 87 -2.93 -5.09 -23.59
CA GLY A 87 -2.33 -5.58 -24.85
C GLY A 87 -0.80 -5.47 -24.89
N GLU A 88 -0.20 -6.05 -25.95
CA GLU A 88 1.25 -6.25 -26.10
C GLU A 88 2.08 -4.97 -26.14
N ASN A 89 1.46 -3.84 -26.47
CA ASN A 89 2.15 -2.54 -26.52
C ASN A 89 2.30 -1.88 -25.14
N ASN A 90 1.79 -2.50 -24.08
CA ASN A 90 1.86 -2.02 -22.71
C ASN A 90 2.54 -3.08 -21.84
N ALA A 91 3.26 -2.66 -20.80
CA ALA A 91 3.74 -3.60 -19.80
C ALA A 91 2.55 -4.26 -19.06
N TYR A 92 2.72 -5.50 -18.59
CA TYR A 92 1.72 -6.12 -17.73
C TYR A 92 1.54 -5.26 -16.46
N GLY A 93 0.31 -5.02 -16.05
CA GLY A 93 -0.03 -4.10 -14.96
C GLY A 93 -0.19 -2.63 -15.38
N GLN A 94 0.18 -2.27 -16.60
CA GLN A 94 0.10 -0.90 -17.08
C GLN A 94 -1.27 -0.59 -17.69
N MET A 95 -1.93 0.46 -17.21
CA MET A 95 -3.07 1.06 -17.90
C MET A 95 -2.57 1.86 -19.10
N GLN A 96 -3.20 1.68 -20.25
CA GLN A 96 -2.82 2.41 -21.49
C GLN A 96 -2.82 3.93 -21.27
N GLY A 97 -1.74 4.57 -21.69
CA GLY A 97 -1.58 6.02 -21.52
C GLY A 97 -1.17 6.48 -20.12
N MET A 98 -0.88 5.53 -19.22
CA MET A 98 -0.41 5.80 -17.86
C MET A 98 1.00 5.24 -17.66
N PRO A 99 1.75 5.68 -16.63
CA PRO A 99 3.03 5.06 -16.27
C PRO A 99 2.90 3.56 -16.06
N ALA A 100 3.96 2.81 -16.34
CA ALA A 100 4.01 1.37 -16.04
C ALA A 100 3.96 1.09 -14.53
N ARG A 101 4.51 2.00 -13.73
CA ARG A 101 4.51 1.97 -12.26
C ARG A 101 4.31 3.38 -11.72
N TYR A 102 3.82 3.47 -10.49
CA TYR A 102 3.66 4.73 -9.75
C TYR A 102 4.68 4.75 -8.62
N ASP A 103 5.75 5.52 -8.79
CA ASP A 103 6.86 5.58 -7.85
C ASP A 103 6.52 6.47 -6.65
N ALA A 104 6.93 6.04 -5.46
CA ALA A 104 6.91 6.88 -4.27
C ALA A 104 8.13 7.82 -4.27
N PRO A 105 8.03 9.03 -3.68
CA PRO A 105 9.18 9.91 -3.50
C PRO A 105 10.30 9.20 -2.72
N LYS A 106 11.50 9.18 -3.31
CA LYS A 106 12.64 8.43 -2.76
C LYS A 106 12.99 8.84 -1.33
N GLU A 107 12.96 10.14 -1.05
CA GLU A 107 13.21 10.70 0.28
C GLU A 107 12.21 10.23 1.34
N LEU A 108 10.95 9.94 0.97
CA LEU A 108 9.97 9.40 1.89
C LEU A 108 10.22 7.92 2.18
N VAL A 109 10.65 7.16 1.16
CA VAL A 109 11.03 5.75 1.34
C VAL A 109 12.27 5.65 2.24
N GLU A 110 13.29 6.46 2.02
CA GLU A 110 14.50 6.50 2.86
C GLU A 110 14.17 6.89 4.31
N LYS A 111 13.30 7.87 4.50
CA LYS A 111 12.80 8.26 5.83
C LYS A 111 12.05 7.13 6.51
N ALA A 112 11.19 6.42 5.78
CA ALA A 112 10.47 5.26 6.32
C ALA A 112 11.43 4.14 6.75
N LEU A 113 12.45 3.83 5.95
CA LEU A 113 13.45 2.82 6.30
C LEU A 113 14.27 3.20 7.54
N SER A 114 14.48 4.50 7.80
CA SER A 114 15.18 4.96 9.00
C SER A 114 14.43 4.64 10.29
N LEU A 115 13.12 4.34 10.23
CA LEU A 115 12.32 3.92 11.38
C LEU A 115 12.82 2.59 11.99
N ASN A 116 13.55 1.76 11.24
CA ASN A 116 14.17 0.55 11.79
C ASN A 116 15.07 0.84 12.99
N ALA A 117 15.69 2.02 13.05
CA ALA A 117 16.48 2.42 14.22
C ALA A 117 15.65 2.57 15.50
N LEU A 118 14.37 2.92 15.37
CA LEU A 118 13.43 3.03 16.51
C LEU A 118 12.92 1.65 16.97
N PHE A 119 13.02 0.63 16.12
CA PHE A 119 12.54 -0.72 16.37
C PHE A 119 13.68 -1.72 16.58
N ALA A 120 14.90 -1.25 16.88
CA ALA A 120 16.10 -2.10 17.01
C ALA A 120 15.93 -3.25 18.02
N ASP A 121 15.17 -3.02 19.10
CA ASP A 121 14.86 -4.03 20.15
C ASP A 121 13.55 -4.81 19.86
N SER A 122 12.94 -4.61 18.70
CA SER A 122 11.68 -5.25 18.29
C SER A 122 11.95 -6.31 17.20
N THR A 123 11.02 -7.26 17.08
CA THR A 123 11.00 -8.18 15.94
C THR A 123 10.40 -7.54 14.67
N LEU A 124 9.80 -6.36 14.80
CA LEU A 124 9.21 -5.62 13.68
C LEU A 124 10.30 -5.10 12.77
N LYS A 125 10.14 -5.33 11.47
CA LYS A 125 11.05 -4.87 10.43
C LYS A 125 10.31 -4.01 9.42
N VAL A 126 10.89 -2.85 9.10
CA VAL A 126 10.45 -2.02 7.98
C VAL A 126 11.34 -2.33 6.78
N THR A 127 10.75 -2.75 5.68
CA THR A 127 11.45 -3.00 4.41
C THR A 127 10.78 -2.22 3.29
N ALA A 128 11.44 -2.07 2.15
CA ALA A 128 10.90 -1.35 1.01
C ALA A 128 10.89 -2.25 -0.23
N GLY A 129 9.87 -2.09 -1.08
CA GLY A 129 9.79 -2.84 -2.32
C GLY A 129 8.52 -2.57 -3.12
N LEU A 130 8.33 -3.35 -4.18
CA LEU A 130 7.17 -3.24 -5.04
C LEU A 130 5.90 -3.72 -4.31
N THR A 131 4.87 -2.89 -4.29
CA THR A 131 3.51 -3.30 -3.90
C THR A 131 2.67 -3.50 -5.15
N VAL A 132 2.08 -4.68 -5.30
CA VAL A 132 1.19 -5.00 -6.40
C VAL A 132 -0.26 -5.02 -5.93
N SER A 133 -1.16 -4.38 -6.68
CA SER A 133 -2.57 -4.19 -6.28
C SER A 133 -3.53 -4.74 -7.32
N GLY A 134 -4.67 -5.27 -6.87
CA GLY A 134 -5.76 -5.69 -7.74
C GLY A 134 -7.01 -6.05 -6.95
N ASP A 135 -8.14 -6.30 -7.65
CA ASP A 135 -9.40 -6.65 -6.99
C ASP A 135 -9.50 -8.15 -6.65
N TRP A 136 -8.37 -8.78 -6.32
CA TRP A 136 -8.31 -10.16 -5.86
C TRP A 136 -7.92 -10.23 -4.39
N PHE A 137 -8.71 -10.96 -3.60
CA PHE A 137 -8.24 -11.42 -2.30
C PHE A 137 -7.32 -12.62 -2.49
N VAL A 138 -6.02 -12.41 -2.24
CA VAL A 138 -4.96 -13.41 -2.48
C VAL A 138 -4.82 -14.27 -1.23
N ASP A 139 -5.58 -15.36 -1.17
CA ASP A 139 -5.73 -16.27 -0.03
C ASP A 139 -5.07 -17.64 -0.25
N SER A 140 -4.36 -17.83 -1.37
CA SER A 140 -3.73 -19.11 -1.71
C SER A 140 -2.35 -18.93 -2.35
N GLN A 141 -1.51 -19.97 -2.21
CA GLN A 141 -0.20 -20.03 -2.88
C GLN A 141 -0.34 -19.95 -4.41
N GLU A 142 -1.37 -20.56 -4.99
CA GLU A 142 -1.60 -20.57 -6.43
C GLU A 142 -1.81 -19.15 -6.96
N LYS A 143 -2.71 -18.37 -6.34
CA LYS A 143 -2.93 -16.97 -6.70
C LYS A 143 -1.67 -16.13 -6.53
N MET A 144 -0.92 -16.32 -5.44
CA MET A 144 0.33 -15.59 -5.22
C MET A 144 1.36 -15.93 -6.28
N ARG A 145 1.53 -17.20 -6.63
CA ARG A 145 2.48 -17.63 -7.67
C ARG A 145 2.11 -17.04 -9.04
N SER A 146 0.82 -17.02 -9.41
CA SER A 146 0.38 -16.43 -10.68
C SER A 146 0.69 -14.93 -10.77
N ILE A 147 0.61 -14.20 -9.65
CA ILE A 147 1.03 -12.79 -9.60
C ILE A 147 2.54 -12.67 -9.76
N MET A 148 3.30 -13.51 -9.07
CA MET A 148 4.76 -13.47 -9.10
C MET A 148 5.37 -13.94 -10.44
N GLU A 149 4.63 -14.64 -11.30
CA GLU A 149 5.05 -14.89 -12.69
C GLU A 149 5.27 -13.59 -13.48
N HIS A 150 4.50 -12.55 -13.16
CA HIS A 150 4.62 -11.24 -13.78
C HIS A 150 5.46 -10.24 -12.94
N PHE A 151 5.50 -10.42 -11.63
CA PHE A 151 6.15 -9.53 -10.67
C PHE A 151 6.99 -10.31 -9.66
N PRO A 152 8.09 -10.96 -10.10
CA PRO A 152 8.92 -11.78 -9.21
C PRO A 152 9.58 -10.98 -8.07
N GLU A 153 9.69 -9.66 -8.20
CA GLU A 153 10.22 -8.75 -7.20
C GLU A 153 9.15 -8.15 -6.25
N ALA A 154 7.89 -8.59 -6.35
CA ALA A 154 6.83 -8.11 -5.47
C ALA A 154 7.14 -8.42 -4.00
N MET A 155 6.93 -7.43 -3.13
CA MET A 155 7.08 -7.56 -1.68
C MET A 155 5.72 -7.67 -0.98
N ALA A 156 4.73 -6.93 -1.44
CA ALA A 156 3.39 -6.93 -0.86
C ALA A 156 2.30 -6.97 -1.94
N VAL A 157 1.18 -7.61 -1.61
CA VAL A 157 -0.03 -7.68 -2.44
C VAL A 157 -1.20 -7.11 -1.67
N ASP A 158 -1.86 -6.12 -2.23
CA ASP A 158 -3.05 -5.49 -1.64
C ASP A 158 -4.15 -5.23 -2.68
N MET A 159 -5.16 -4.46 -2.31
CA MET A 159 -6.29 -4.15 -3.19
C MET A 159 -6.47 -2.65 -3.47
N GLU A 160 -5.64 -1.76 -2.91
CA GLU A 160 -5.88 -0.31 -2.92
C GLU A 160 -4.69 0.55 -3.35
N SER A 161 -3.46 0.19 -2.99
CA SER A 161 -2.30 1.09 -3.11
C SER A 161 -2.13 1.66 -4.52
N CYS A 162 -2.24 0.82 -5.55
CA CYS A 162 -2.00 1.28 -6.92
C CYS A 162 -3.08 2.25 -7.42
N SER A 163 -4.35 2.06 -7.07
CA SER A 163 -5.44 2.94 -7.49
C SER A 163 -5.39 4.30 -6.76
N ILE A 164 -4.96 4.32 -5.49
CA ILE A 164 -4.67 5.56 -4.78
C ILE A 164 -3.47 6.27 -5.44
N ALA A 165 -2.39 5.53 -5.71
CA ALA A 165 -1.19 6.05 -6.37
C ALA A 165 -1.51 6.64 -7.75
N GLN A 166 -2.32 5.94 -8.57
CA GLN A 166 -2.78 6.44 -9.87
C GLN A 166 -3.58 7.73 -9.74
N THR A 167 -4.48 7.81 -8.76
CA THR A 167 -5.25 9.02 -8.50
C THR A 167 -4.33 10.17 -8.09
N CYS A 168 -3.40 9.93 -7.17
CA CYS A 168 -2.42 10.92 -6.75
C CYS A 168 -1.55 11.40 -7.91
N TYR A 169 -1.08 10.49 -8.78
CA TYR A 169 -0.34 10.83 -9.99
C TYR A 169 -1.13 11.79 -10.89
N LYS A 170 -2.42 11.51 -11.15
CA LYS A 170 -3.27 12.36 -11.99
C LYS A 170 -3.50 13.76 -11.42
N TYR A 171 -3.42 13.91 -10.10
CA TYR A 171 -3.63 15.18 -9.40
C TYR A 171 -2.33 15.82 -8.89
N ASN A 172 -1.17 15.26 -9.24
CA ASN A 172 0.16 15.73 -8.82
C ASN A 172 0.29 15.88 -7.30
N VAL A 173 -0.25 14.92 -6.54
CA VAL A 173 -0.09 14.83 -5.08
C VAL A 173 0.92 13.74 -4.77
N PRO A 174 1.97 14.01 -3.97
CA PRO A 174 2.89 12.99 -3.51
C PRO A 174 2.18 11.85 -2.78
N PHE A 175 2.64 10.61 -2.98
CA PHE A 175 2.01 9.42 -2.44
C PHE A 175 3.05 8.43 -1.91
N ILE A 176 2.71 7.76 -0.81
CA ILE A 176 3.47 6.61 -0.29
C ILE A 176 2.51 5.61 0.36
N SER A 177 2.82 4.32 0.26
CA SER A 177 2.04 3.25 0.89
C SER A 177 2.85 2.52 1.95
N PHE A 178 2.20 2.24 3.08
CA PHE A 178 2.68 1.39 4.18
C PHE A 178 1.75 0.20 4.33
N ARG A 179 2.30 -1.01 4.29
CA ARG A 179 1.54 -2.25 4.42
C ARG A 179 2.10 -3.12 5.53
N ILE A 180 1.27 -3.41 6.54
CA ILE A 180 1.57 -4.38 7.58
C ILE A 180 1.25 -5.76 7.01
N ILE A 181 2.20 -6.67 7.06
CA ILE A 181 2.02 -8.03 6.54
C ILE A 181 1.11 -8.82 7.47
N SER A 182 -0.05 -9.20 6.97
CA SER A 182 -1.06 -9.99 7.70
C SER A 182 -0.85 -11.49 7.56
N ASP A 183 -0.23 -11.91 6.47
CA ASP A 183 0.04 -13.30 6.11
C ASP A 183 1.10 -13.37 5.01
N VAL A 184 1.70 -14.53 4.86
CA VAL A 184 2.64 -14.81 3.76
C VAL A 184 2.18 -16.10 3.08
N PRO A 185 1.33 -16.03 2.03
CA PRO A 185 0.70 -17.20 1.43
C PRO A 185 1.68 -18.28 0.98
N LEU A 186 2.88 -17.90 0.55
CA LEU A 186 3.93 -18.84 0.14
C LEU A 186 4.57 -19.62 1.30
N LYS A 187 4.31 -19.23 2.56
CA LYS A 187 4.81 -19.92 3.77
C LYS A 187 3.76 -20.80 4.46
N ASP A 188 2.66 -21.17 3.81
CA ASP A 188 1.56 -21.95 4.40
C ASP A 188 0.88 -21.32 5.64
N HIS A 189 1.03 -20.02 5.84
CA HIS A 189 0.35 -19.29 6.91
C HIS A 189 -1.01 -18.79 6.45
N LYS A 190 -2.07 -19.19 7.16
CA LYS A 190 -3.41 -18.63 6.93
C LYS A 190 -3.44 -17.16 7.31
N ALA A 191 -4.11 -16.34 6.49
CA ALA A 191 -4.29 -14.92 6.73
C ALA A 191 -4.74 -14.63 8.18
N GLN A 192 -4.00 -13.77 8.88
CA GLN A 192 -4.28 -13.36 10.25
C GLN A 192 -4.74 -11.89 10.31
N ILE A 193 -5.68 -11.53 9.44
CA ILE A 193 -6.22 -10.16 9.33
C ILE A 193 -6.66 -9.56 10.69
N GLY A 194 -6.92 -10.40 11.70
CA GLY A 194 -7.26 -9.95 13.05
C GLY A 194 -6.08 -9.72 14.00
N ARG A 195 -4.86 -10.14 13.67
CA ARG A 195 -3.65 -10.02 14.51
C ARG A 195 -2.66 -8.97 14.06
N ALA A 196 -2.69 -8.59 12.79
CA ALA A 196 -1.82 -7.55 12.24
C ALA A 196 -2.20 -6.12 12.72
N HIS A 197 -3.23 -6.01 13.55
CA HIS A 197 -3.79 -4.76 14.04
C HIS A 197 -3.82 -4.70 15.60
N VAL A 198 -2.89 -5.34 16.27
CA VAL A 198 -2.76 -5.24 17.75
C VAL A 198 -1.57 -4.36 18.11
#